data_ef9057c0343f79a8b81938a819b22048
#
_entry.id   ef9057c0343f79a8b81938a819b22048
#
_cell.length_a   1.000
_cell.length_b   1.000
_cell.length_c   1.000
_cell.angle_alpha   90.00
_cell.angle_beta   90.00
_cell.angle_gamma   90.00
#
_symmetry.space_group_name_H-M   'P 1'
#
loop_
_entity.id
_entity.type
_entity.pdbx_description
1 polymer ?
#
loop_
_entity_poly.entity_id
_entity_poly.type
_entity_poly.pdbx_seq_one_letter_code
_entity_poly.pdbx_strand_id
1 'polypeptide(L)'
;MKQLVFGVIRLIGPICLFGLISSAHAAQPALEDIIIGYPSRSLTELPTHLALKKGFFRNEGLDVKLVQARSNILAAALASGSMQYVTSVTTVLGGIMGGLPAKVIAGVTKNNPDFLMVRPEIRSFADLKGKKLAVSGFGGASHQRLIIVLTKNGINPSTDVTVLSVGDARLRLEQLRAGAIDATVLTPPNNFIAERAGFRNLGSSSDLLPLPAVGVSLLERRLKEKPEEAKKILRAFLKGMRQMKERRDEAVAVAMEWLGLDKELAERSYDIMLPNYALDGRIDPASLQASIDQLNQRRSPGSKTITPAEVTDFTLLEQVRKELKY
;
A
#
# COMPACT_ATOMS: atom_id res chain seq x y z
N MET A 1 -105.48 22.04 -9.02
CA MET A 1 -104.35 21.59 -9.84
C MET A 1 -103.11 22.24 -9.28
N LYS A 2 -102.30 21.49 -8.54
CA LYS A 2 -101.18 21.95 -7.72
C LYS A 2 -99.88 21.71 -8.50
N GLN A 3 -99.12 22.75 -8.75
CA GLN A 3 -97.73 22.65 -9.30
C GLN A 3 -96.78 22.43 -8.15
N LEU A 4 -95.94 21.36 -8.24
CA LEU A 4 -94.83 21.13 -7.39
C LEU A 4 -93.56 21.78 -8.01
N VAL A 5 -92.90 22.63 -7.23
CA VAL A 5 -91.61 23.19 -7.56
C VAL A 5 -90.55 22.36 -6.88
N PHE A 6 -89.68 21.72 -7.69
CA PHE A 6 -88.49 21.03 -7.19
C PHE A 6 -87.30 21.98 -7.04
N GLY A 7 -86.87 22.23 -5.84
CA GLY A 7 -85.62 22.94 -5.52
C GLY A 7 -84.39 22.07 -5.70
N VAL A 8 -83.41 22.50 -6.48
CA VAL A 8 -82.12 21.88 -6.69
C VAL A 8 -81.11 22.39 -5.63
N ILE A 9 -80.75 21.57 -4.67
CA ILE A 9 -79.69 21.86 -3.70
C ILE A 9 -78.34 21.54 -4.36
N ARG A 10 -77.51 22.54 -4.64
CA ARG A 10 -76.14 22.39 -5.07
C ARG A 10 -75.24 22.14 -3.85
N LEU A 11 -74.80 20.91 -3.67
CA LEU A 11 -73.69 20.52 -2.70
C LEU A 11 -72.38 20.98 -3.32
N ILE A 12 -71.71 21.99 -2.70
CA ILE A 12 -70.32 22.35 -2.98
C ILE A 12 -69.49 21.50 -2.00
N GLY A 13 -68.84 20.42 -2.50
CA GLY A 13 -67.90 19.65 -1.74
C GLY A 13 -66.52 20.35 -1.70
N PRO A 14 -65.77 20.29 -0.57
CA PRO A 14 -64.43 20.90 -0.50
C PRO A 14 -63.43 20.08 -1.33
N ILE A 15 -62.79 20.70 -2.27
CA ILE A 15 -61.65 20.16 -3.01
C ILE A 15 -60.43 20.14 -2.04
N CYS A 16 -60.13 18.98 -1.48
CA CYS A 16 -58.89 18.75 -0.77
C CYS A 16 -57.73 18.76 -1.77
N LEU A 17 -56.96 19.84 -1.80
CA LEU A 17 -55.71 19.94 -2.52
C LEU A 17 -54.69 19.09 -1.81
N PHE A 18 -54.55 17.82 -2.21
CA PHE A 18 -53.42 17.01 -1.79
C PHE A 18 -52.13 17.53 -2.47
N GLY A 19 -51.37 18.33 -1.73
CA GLY A 19 -50.05 18.77 -2.14
C GLY A 19 -49.14 17.54 -2.23
N LEU A 20 -48.75 17.15 -3.44
CA LEU A 20 -47.69 16.18 -3.71
C LEU A 20 -46.35 16.79 -3.24
N ILE A 21 -45.95 16.50 -2.00
CA ILE A 21 -44.60 16.74 -1.54
C ILE A 21 -43.73 15.71 -2.29
N SER A 22 -43.25 16.09 -3.47
CA SER A 22 -42.16 15.36 -4.13
C SER A 22 -40.90 15.47 -3.24
N SER A 23 -40.67 14.45 -2.43
CA SER A 23 -39.38 14.25 -1.76
C SER A 23 -38.32 14.08 -2.87
N ALA A 24 -37.68 15.17 -3.25
CA ALA A 24 -36.50 15.11 -4.08
C ALA A 24 -35.44 14.29 -3.29
N HIS A 25 -35.37 13.00 -3.57
CA HIS A 25 -34.21 12.21 -3.21
C HIS A 25 -33.04 12.83 -3.97
N ALA A 26 -32.24 13.63 -3.28
CA ALA A 26 -30.92 14.03 -3.80
C ALA A 26 -30.17 12.75 -4.11
N ALA A 27 -29.98 12.44 -5.38
CA ALA A 27 -29.16 11.31 -5.80
C ALA A 27 -27.79 11.49 -5.13
N GLN A 28 -27.38 10.51 -4.33
CA GLN A 28 -26.02 10.52 -3.79
C GLN A 28 -25.05 10.62 -4.97
N PRO A 29 -24.09 11.54 -4.92
CA PRO A 29 -23.11 11.65 -6.01
C PRO A 29 -22.43 10.30 -6.23
N ALA A 30 -22.33 9.89 -7.49
CA ALA A 30 -21.68 8.64 -7.85
C ALA A 30 -20.24 8.64 -7.30
N LEU A 31 -19.84 7.51 -6.71
CA LEU A 31 -18.49 7.36 -6.21
C LEU A 31 -17.50 7.34 -7.39
N GLU A 32 -16.32 7.93 -7.20
CA GLU A 32 -15.24 7.91 -8.20
C GLU A 32 -14.47 6.60 -8.09
N ASP A 33 -14.40 5.83 -9.19
CA ASP A 33 -13.69 4.55 -9.26
C ASP A 33 -12.17 4.78 -9.22
N ILE A 34 -11.49 4.16 -8.25
CA ILE A 34 -10.04 4.26 -8.07
C ILE A 34 -9.43 2.87 -7.90
N ILE A 35 -8.37 2.58 -8.64
CA ILE A 35 -7.56 1.37 -8.46
C ILE A 35 -6.24 1.77 -7.81
N ILE A 36 -5.95 1.15 -6.66
CA ILE A 36 -4.68 1.29 -5.95
C ILE A 36 -3.93 -0.04 -6.03
N GLY A 37 -2.76 -0.02 -6.67
CA GLY A 37 -1.89 -1.19 -6.78
C GLY A 37 -0.95 -1.36 -5.59
N TYR A 38 -0.73 -2.60 -5.13
CA TYR A 38 0.21 -2.91 -4.06
C TYR A 38 0.98 -4.22 -4.33
N PRO A 39 2.25 -4.36 -3.83
CA PRO A 39 3.12 -5.46 -4.28
C PRO A 39 2.89 -6.79 -3.58
N SER A 40 2.42 -6.79 -2.33
CA SER A 40 2.38 -8.01 -1.52
C SER A 40 1.44 -7.89 -0.33
N ARG A 41 0.77 -8.99 0.02
CA ARG A 41 -0.07 -9.09 1.21
C ARG A 41 0.80 -9.24 2.45
N SER A 42 0.93 -8.17 3.23
CA SER A 42 1.68 -8.13 4.49
C SER A 42 1.20 -6.99 5.37
N LEU A 43 1.61 -6.95 6.63
CA LEU A 43 1.24 -5.88 7.56
C LEU A 43 1.67 -4.49 7.07
N THR A 44 2.66 -4.38 6.16
CA THR A 44 3.07 -3.09 5.61
C THR A 44 1.93 -2.34 4.92
N GLU A 45 0.93 -3.07 4.39
CA GLU A 45 -0.25 -2.52 3.72
C GLU A 45 -1.49 -2.42 4.65
N LEU A 46 -1.35 -2.78 5.93
CA LEU A 46 -2.47 -2.78 6.87
C LEU A 46 -3.20 -1.43 6.95
N PRO A 47 -2.52 -0.26 7.00
CA PRO A 47 -3.22 1.04 7.03
C PRO A 47 -4.12 1.27 5.82
N THR A 48 -3.68 0.84 4.63
CA THR A 48 -4.44 0.92 3.37
C THR A 48 -5.70 0.05 3.44
N HIS A 49 -5.55 -1.20 3.88
CA HIS A 49 -6.67 -2.12 4.04
C HIS A 49 -7.62 -1.71 5.14
N LEU A 50 -7.11 -1.14 6.23
CA LEU A 50 -7.92 -0.60 7.31
C LEU A 50 -8.75 0.59 6.82
N ALA A 51 -8.16 1.50 6.04
CA ALA A 51 -8.86 2.63 5.43
C ALA A 51 -10.01 2.15 4.50
N LEU A 52 -9.77 1.09 3.72
CA LEU A 52 -10.79 0.48 2.88
C LEU A 52 -11.90 -0.17 3.73
N LYS A 53 -11.54 -1.03 4.68
CA LYS A 53 -12.49 -1.79 5.53
C LYS A 53 -13.35 -0.87 6.39
N LYS A 54 -12.80 0.24 6.89
CA LYS A 54 -13.51 1.24 7.69
C LYS A 54 -14.30 2.25 6.84
N GLY A 55 -14.28 2.10 5.52
CA GLY A 55 -15.04 2.95 4.61
C GLY A 55 -14.49 4.37 4.47
N PHE A 56 -13.23 4.64 4.89
CA PHE A 56 -12.67 6.00 4.83
C PHE A 56 -12.56 6.51 3.39
N PHE A 57 -12.25 5.66 2.42
CA PHE A 57 -12.30 6.04 1.01
C PHE A 57 -13.72 6.37 0.55
N ARG A 58 -14.70 5.54 0.92
CA ARG A 58 -16.10 5.75 0.55
C ARG A 58 -16.66 7.04 1.16
N ASN A 59 -16.26 7.38 2.38
CA ASN A 59 -16.64 8.63 3.05
C ASN A 59 -16.05 9.88 2.36
N GLU A 60 -14.98 9.71 1.57
CA GLU A 60 -14.41 10.75 0.71
C GLU A 60 -15.00 10.72 -0.71
N GLY A 61 -16.02 9.88 -0.99
CA GLY A 61 -16.66 9.77 -2.30
C GLY A 61 -15.88 8.91 -3.30
N LEU A 62 -15.01 8.00 -2.84
CA LEU A 62 -14.20 7.13 -3.67
C LEU A 62 -14.61 5.67 -3.54
N ASP A 63 -14.79 4.97 -4.67
CA ASP A 63 -14.91 3.50 -4.71
C ASP A 63 -13.54 2.90 -5.03
N VAL A 64 -12.81 2.53 -3.97
CA VAL A 64 -11.42 2.06 -4.09
C VAL A 64 -11.35 0.55 -4.22
N LYS A 65 -10.64 0.07 -5.25
CA LYS A 65 -10.26 -1.32 -5.44
C LYS A 65 -8.76 -1.49 -5.20
N LEU A 66 -8.39 -2.36 -4.25
CA LEU A 66 -7.00 -2.70 -4.00
C LEU A 66 -6.61 -3.90 -4.85
N VAL A 67 -5.61 -3.73 -5.72
CA VAL A 67 -5.16 -4.75 -6.67
C VAL A 67 -3.71 -5.11 -6.38
N GLN A 68 -3.48 -6.39 -6.10
CA GLN A 68 -2.13 -6.90 -5.91
C GLN A 68 -1.49 -7.26 -7.24
N ALA A 69 -0.25 -6.79 -7.47
CA ALA A 69 0.53 -7.17 -8.65
C ALA A 69 2.04 -7.14 -8.36
N ARG A 70 2.83 -7.82 -9.18
CA ARG A 70 4.30 -7.76 -9.10
C ARG A 70 4.80 -6.34 -9.35
N SER A 71 5.94 -5.98 -8.76
CA SER A 71 6.49 -4.62 -8.82
C SER A 71 6.65 -4.07 -10.25
N ASN A 72 7.13 -4.89 -11.20
CA ASN A 72 7.25 -4.50 -12.60
C ASN A 72 5.89 -4.24 -13.27
N ILE A 73 4.86 -5.00 -12.90
CA ILE A 73 3.47 -4.78 -13.38
C ILE A 73 2.90 -3.49 -12.78
N LEU A 74 3.16 -3.23 -11.49
CA LEU A 74 2.71 -1.98 -10.82
C LEU A 74 3.27 -0.74 -11.52
N ALA A 75 4.56 -0.75 -11.87
CA ALA A 75 5.18 0.37 -12.59
C ALA A 75 4.54 0.59 -13.97
N ALA A 76 4.31 -0.47 -14.73
CA ALA A 76 3.67 -0.41 -16.05
C ALA A 76 2.19 0.01 -15.96
N ALA A 77 1.46 -0.49 -14.97
CA ALA A 77 0.06 -0.15 -14.74
C ALA A 77 -0.12 1.31 -14.30
N LEU A 78 0.81 1.84 -13.49
CA LEU A 78 0.83 3.27 -13.16
C LEU A 78 1.13 4.11 -14.41
N ALA A 79 2.13 3.72 -15.21
CA ALA A 79 2.51 4.42 -16.44
C ALA A 79 1.37 4.50 -17.47
N SER A 80 0.61 3.41 -17.64
CA SER A 80 -0.56 3.38 -18.53
C SER A 80 -1.79 4.08 -17.97
N GLY A 81 -1.83 4.37 -16.65
CA GLY A 81 -3.01 4.90 -15.96
C GLY A 81 -4.07 3.84 -15.63
N SER A 82 -3.83 2.56 -15.89
CA SER A 82 -4.74 1.47 -15.49
C SER A 82 -4.82 1.28 -13.98
N MET A 83 -3.80 1.73 -13.24
CA MET A 83 -3.85 1.98 -11.80
C MET A 83 -3.59 3.46 -11.55
N GLN A 84 -4.44 4.09 -10.75
CA GLN A 84 -4.35 5.52 -10.46
C GLN A 84 -3.30 5.82 -9.40
N TYR A 85 -3.13 4.90 -8.45
CA TYR A 85 -2.18 4.98 -7.35
C TYR A 85 -1.44 3.67 -7.16
N VAL A 86 -0.21 3.75 -6.64
CA VAL A 86 0.60 2.59 -6.23
C VAL A 86 1.22 2.86 -4.87
N THR A 87 1.22 1.84 -4.00
CA THR A 87 1.74 1.98 -2.62
C THR A 87 3.24 1.66 -2.49
N SER A 88 3.92 1.18 -3.54
CA SER A 88 5.34 0.81 -3.48
C SER A 88 6.25 1.99 -3.82
N VAL A 89 6.86 2.61 -2.82
CA VAL A 89 7.87 3.69 -3.00
C VAL A 89 9.02 3.23 -3.89
N THR A 90 9.64 2.09 -3.59
CA THR A 90 10.82 1.62 -4.34
C THR A 90 10.53 1.30 -5.79
N THR A 91 9.35 0.74 -6.10
CA THR A 91 8.91 0.48 -7.47
C THR A 91 8.76 1.78 -8.25
N VAL A 92 8.17 2.80 -7.63
CA VAL A 92 7.95 4.10 -8.28
C VAL A 92 9.26 4.88 -8.43
N LEU A 93 10.14 4.85 -7.43
CA LEU A 93 11.50 5.42 -7.57
C LEU A 93 12.25 4.80 -8.75
N GLY A 94 12.24 3.47 -8.88
CA GLY A 94 12.83 2.78 -10.03
C GLY A 94 12.20 3.20 -11.37
N GLY A 95 10.88 3.38 -11.39
CA GLY A 95 10.16 3.90 -12.55
C GLY A 95 10.56 5.33 -12.91
N ILE A 96 10.65 6.24 -11.92
CA ILE A 96 11.08 7.65 -12.11
C ILE A 96 12.50 7.69 -12.67
N MET A 97 13.39 6.86 -12.16
CA MET A 97 14.74 6.72 -12.69
C MET A 97 14.76 6.23 -14.15
N GLY A 98 13.76 5.47 -14.56
CA GLY A 98 13.50 5.04 -15.94
C GLY A 98 12.71 6.05 -16.79
N GLY A 99 12.42 7.26 -16.25
CA GLY A 99 11.70 8.31 -16.97
C GLY A 99 10.21 8.37 -16.71
N LEU A 100 9.66 7.57 -15.77
CA LEU A 100 8.25 7.65 -15.39
C LEU A 100 7.96 9.00 -14.71
N PRO A 101 7.04 9.85 -15.23
CA PRO A 101 6.68 11.12 -14.62
C PRO A 101 5.70 10.89 -13.45
N ALA A 102 6.24 10.47 -12.30
CA ALA A 102 5.46 10.16 -11.11
C ALA A 102 6.03 10.85 -9.86
N LYS A 103 5.22 10.95 -8.82
CA LYS A 103 5.60 11.49 -7.50
C LYS A 103 5.14 10.56 -6.39
N VAL A 104 5.94 10.51 -5.33
CA VAL A 104 5.53 10.00 -4.01
C VAL A 104 4.93 11.17 -3.24
N ILE A 105 3.68 11.04 -2.80
CA ILE A 105 2.92 12.12 -2.13
C ILE A 105 2.67 11.87 -0.64
N ALA A 106 2.93 10.65 -0.15
CA ALA A 106 2.94 10.33 1.27
C ALA A 106 3.74 9.06 1.54
N GLY A 107 4.29 8.93 2.75
CA GLY A 107 4.83 7.69 3.30
C GLY A 107 3.80 6.92 4.12
N VAL A 108 3.88 5.60 4.08
CA VAL A 108 3.13 4.70 4.96
C VAL A 108 4.07 4.03 5.95
N THR A 109 5.27 3.67 5.53
CA THR A 109 6.30 3.10 6.41
C THR A 109 7.55 3.97 6.43
N LYS A 110 8.13 4.20 7.64
CA LYS A 110 9.45 4.83 7.84
C LYS A 110 10.56 3.84 7.55
N ASN A 111 10.36 2.64 8.06
CA ASN A 111 11.22 1.47 7.89
C ASN A 111 10.31 0.26 7.67
N ASN A 112 10.89 -0.83 7.23
CA ASN A 112 10.15 -2.04 7.00
C ASN A 112 10.93 -3.22 7.59
N PRO A 113 10.55 -3.72 8.77
CA PRO A 113 11.18 -4.91 9.33
C PRO A 113 11.10 -6.04 8.30
N ASP A 114 12.25 -6.49 7.85
CA ASP A 114 12.39 -7.59 6.89
C ASP A 114 13.38 -8.61 7.40
N PHE A 115 13.24 -9.84 6.92
CA PHE A 115 14.02 -10.96 7.40
C PHE A 115 14.38 -11.86 6.22
N LEU A 116 15.66 -12.17 6.06
CA LEU A 116 16.12 -13.15 5.09
C LEU A 116 15.85 -14.54 5.62
N MET A 117 14.72 -15.10 5.23
CA MET A 117 14.30 -16.43 5.60
C MET A 117 14.90 -17.45 4.65
N VAL A 118 15.52 -18.49 5.21
CA VAL A 118 16.26 -19.52 4.49
C VAL A 118 15.86 -20.92 4.93
N ARG A 119 16.14 -21.91 4.11
CA ARG A 119 15.97 -23.32 4.44
C ARG A 119 16.84 -23.72 5.64
N PRO A 120 16.42 -24.71 6.47
CA PRO A 120 17.09 -25.07 7.73
C PRO A 120 18.58 -25.46 7.59
N GLU A 121 18.95 -26.03 6.44
CA GLU A 121 20.34 -26.44 6.14
C GLU A 121 21.28 -25.26 5.85
N ILE A 122 20.76 -24.08 5.50
CA ILE A 122 21.54 -22.86 5.29
C ILE A 122 21.78 -22.20 6.64
N ARG A 123 23.03 -22.14 7.08
CA ARG A 123 23.43 -21.68 8.41
C ARG A 123 24.21 -20.38 8.40
N SER A 124 24.76 -20.02 7.25
CA SER A 124 25.58 -18.82 7.05
C SER A 124 25.30 -18.17 5.71
N PHE A 125 25.73 -16.92 5.52
CA PHE A 125 25.66 -16.26 4.23
C PHE A 125 26.51 -16.98 3.16
N ALA A 126 27.60 -17.61 3.53
CA ALA A 126 28.44 -18.38 2.60
C ALA A 126 27.67 -19.54 1.95
N ASP A 127 26.73 -20.15 2.68
CA ASP A 127 25.91 -21.27 2.19
C ASP A 127 24.88 -20.82 1.11
N LEU A 128 24.71 -19.51 0.93
CA LEU A 128 23.84 -18.96 -0.10
C LEU A 128 24.45 -19.02 -1.51
N LYS A 129 25.77 -19.24 -1.65
CA LYS A 129 26.40 -19.33 -2.97
C LYS A 129 25.79 -20.48 -3.80
N GLY A 130 25.44 -20.17 -5.04
CA GLY A 130 24.77 -21.11 -5.95
C GLY A 130 23.27 -21.31 -5.67
N LYS A 131 22.69 -20.67 -4.66
CA LYS A 131 21.29 -20.86 -4.25
C LYS A 131 20.32 -20.00 -5.04
N LYS A 132 19.04 -20.42 -5.04
CA LYS A 132 17.90 -19.72 -5.67
C LYS A 132 17.17 -18.88 -4.63
N LEU A 133 17.15 -17.56 -4.80
CA LEU A 133 16.53 -16.62 -3.91
C LEU A 133 15.36 -15.93 -4.61
N ALA A 134 14.25 -15.69 -3.89
CA ALA A 134 13.07 -15.09 -4.49
C ALA A 134 12.76 -13.70 -3.96
N VAL A 135 12.20 -12.85 -4.85
CA VAL A 135 11.72 -11.50 -4.56
C VAL A 135 10.32 -11.28 -5.14
N SER A 136 9.64 -10.20 -4.73
CA SER A 136 8.30 -9.85 -5.24
C SER A 136 8.34 -9.43 -6.72
N GLY A 137 9.44 -8.84 -7.14
CA GLY A 137 9.70 -8.37 -8.50
C GLY A 137 10.99 -7.56 -8.51
N PHE A 138 11.66 -7.56 -9.65
CA PHE A 138 12.87 -6.76 -9.82
C PHE A 138 12.55 -5.27 -9.66
N GLY A 139 13.43 -4.52 -9.00
CA GLY A 139 13.24 -3.11 -8.65
C GLY A 139 12.31 -2.83 -7.46
N GLY A 140 11.58 -3.83 -6.95
CA GLY A 140 10.72 -3.70 -5.78
C GLY A 140 11.46 -3.73 -4.44
N ALA A 141 10.74 -3.46 -3.34
CA ALA A 141 11.32 -3.36 -2.00
C ALA A 141 12.07 -4.65 -1.57
N SER A 142 11.46 -5.83 -1.76
CA SER A 142 12.11 -7.09 -1.40
C SER A 142 13.38 -7.35 -2.20
N HIS A 143 13.45 -6.91 -3.46
CA HIS A 143 14.65 -7.00 -4.28
C HIS A 143 15.75 -6.07 -3.77
N GLN A 144 15.42 -4.81 -3.48
CA GLN A 144 16.36 -3.85 -2.92
C GLN A 144 16.95 -4.37 -1.59
N ARG A 145 16.09 -4.87 -0.71
CA ARG A 145 16.50 -5.40 0.61
C ARG A 145 17.35 -6.65 0.51
N LEU A 146 16.99 -7.57 -0.40
CA LEU A 146 17.81 -8.74 -0.67
C LEU A 146 19.23 -8.35 -1.06
N ILE A 147 19.38 -7.37 -1.96
CA ILE A 147 20.70 -6.92 -2.40
C ILE A 147 21.48 -6.31 -1.24
N ILE A 148 20.86 -5.47 -0.39
CA ILE A 148 21.52 -4.87 0.77
C ILE A 148 22.06 -5.94 1.70
N VAL A 149 21.22 -6.90 2.10
CA VAL A 149 21.63 -7.93 3.05
C VAL A 149 22.71 -8.85 2.47
N LEU A 150 22.63 -9.20 1.19
CA LEU A 150 23.66 -10.02 0.53
C LEU A 150 24.99 -9.26 0.42
N THR A 151 24.98 -8.06 -0.14
CA THR A 151 26.20 -7.26 -0.37
C THR A 151 26.92 -6.93 0.92
N LYS A 152 26.19 -6.55 1.98
CA LYS A 152 26.76 -6.25 3.30
C LYS A 152 27.39 -7.48 3.98
N ASN A 153 26.99 -8.67 3.57
CA ASN A 153 27.54 -9.94 4.07
C ASN A 153 28.46 -10.63 3.07
N GLY A 154 29.01 -9.91 2.10
CA GLY A 154 30.05 -10.40 1.19
C GLY A 154 29.56 -11.33 0.07
N ILE A 155 28.25 -11.36 -0.20
CA ILE A 155 27.67 -12.13 -1.29
C ILE A 155 27.37 -11.17 -2.45
N ASN A 156 27.88 -11.48 -3.64
CA ASN A 156 27.57 -10.75 -4.86
C ASN A 156 26.21 -11.24 -5.42
N PRO A 157 25.15 -10.40 -5.42
CA PRO A 157 23.82 -10.83 -5.85
C PRO A 157 23.72 -11.14 -7.35
N SER A 158 24.71 -10.74 -8.17
CA SER A 158 24.70 -10.95 -9.63
C SER A 158 25.45 -12.23 -10.05
N THR A 159 26.41 -12.70 -9.24
CA THR A 159 27.27 -13.83 -9.61
C THR A 159 27.16 -15.00 -8.65
N ASP A 160 26.90 -14.76 -7.37
CA ASP A 160 26.94 -15.79 -6.33
C ASP A 160 25.59 -16.50 -6.14
N VAL A 161 24.49 -15.89 -6.55
CA VAL A 161 23.14 -16.42 -6.35
C VAL A 161 22.24 -16.25 -7.60
N THR A 162 21.17 -17.04 -7.68
CA THR A 162 20.12 -16.84 -8.70
C THR A 162 18.92 -16.14 -8.07
N VAL A 163 18.59 -14.93 -8.51
CA VAL A 163 17.42 -14.19 -8.02
C VAL A 163 16.24 -14.39 -8.96
N LEU A 164 15.08 -14.78 -8.40
CA LEU A 164 13.85 -15.06 -9.12
C LEU A 164 12.74 -14.08 -8.74
N SER A 165 12.02 -13.56 -9.76
CA SER A 165 10.82 -12.75 -9.56
C SER A 165 9.60 -13.65 -9.42
N VAL A 166 9.15 -13.90 -8.17
CA VAL A 166 8.06 -14.85 -7.86
C VAL A 166 6.74 -14.14 -7.55
N GLY A 167 6.78 -12.91 -6.99
CA GLY A 167 5.60 -12.13 -6.63
C GLY A 167 5.32 -12.11 -5.14
N ASP A 168 4.08 -12.39 -4.75
CA ASP A 168 3.56 -12.26 -3.38
C ASP A 168 4.40 -13.01 -2.32
N ALA A 169 4.44 -12.46 -1.11
CA ALA A 169 5.19 -13.02 0.01
C ALA A 169 4.70 -14.43 0.39
N ARG A 170 3.38 -14.65 0.33
CA ARG A 170 2.79 -15.96 0.61
C ARG A 170 3.20 -16.99 -0.42
N LEU A 171 3.17 -16.63 -1.71
CA LEU A 171 3.63 -17.53 -2.78
C LEU A 171 5.11 -17.85 -2.64
N ARG A 172 5.96 -16.88 -2.28
CA ARG A 172 7.38 -17.10 -2.02
C ARG A 172 7.61 -18.04 -0.82
N LEU A 173 6.81 -17.91 0.23
CA LEU A 173 6.85 -18.83 1.37
C LEU A 173 6.45 -20.26 0.97
N GLU A 174 5.42 -20.42 0.13
CA GLU A 174 5.04 -21.74 -0.36
C GLU A 174 6.14 -22.37 -1.25
N GLN A 175 6.80 -21.55 -2.08
CA GLN A 175 7.94 -22.04 -2.87
C GLN A 175 9.16 -22.38 -2.01
N LEU A 176 9.40 -21.66 -0.91
CA LEU A 176 10.42 -22.00 0.07
C LEU A 176 10.10 -23.33 0.75
N ARG A 177 8.83 -23.58 1.13
CA ARG A 177 8.35 -24.86 1.68
C ARG A 177 8.49 -26.02 0.71
N ALA A 178 8.20 -25.79 -0.56
CA ALA A 178 8.32 -26.80 -1.62
C ALA A 178 9.76 -27.06 -2.04
N GLY A 179 10.75 -26.29 -1.53
CA GLY A 179 12.15 -26.42 -1.94
C GLY A 179 12.44 -25.89 -3.35
N ALA A 180 11.53 -25.17 -3.96
CA ALA A 180 11.73 -24.56 -5.28
C ALA A 180 12.67 -23.35 -5.23
N ILE A 181 12.75 -22.71 -4.06
CA ILE A 181 13.72 -21.67 -3.70
C ILE A 181 14.39 -22.00 -2.36
N ASP A 182 15.57 -21.45 -2.14
CA ASP A 182 16.38 -21.69 -0.95
C ASP A 182 16.25 -20.57 0.09
N ALA A 183 15.95 -19.33 -0.36
CA ALA A 183 15.81 -18.18 0.52
C ALA A 183 14.87 -17.12 -0.07
N THR A 184 14.31 -16.27 0.80
CA THR A 184 13.53 -15.10 0.40
C THR A 184 13.47 -14.07 1.53
N VAL A 185 13.38 -12.79 1.20
CA VAL A 185 13.09 -11.72 2.16
C VAL A 185 11.61 -11.66 2.45
N LEU A 186 11.23 -11.84 3.71
CA LEU A 186 9.84 -11.77 4.18
C LEU A 186 9.67 -10.67 5.24
N THR A 187 8.47 -10.13 5.30
CA THR A 187 8.05 -9.17 6.32
C THR A 187 6.93 -9.77 7.17
N PRO A 188 6.63 -9.21 8.35
CA PRO A 188 5.50 -9.68 9.15
C PRO A 188 4.17 -9.69 8.35
N PRO A 189 3.37 -10.77 8.46
CA PRO A 189 3.53 -11.92 9.34
C PRO A 189 4.33 -13.08 8.73
N ASN A 190 4.70 -13.01 7.45
CA ASN A 190 5.20 -14.17 6.68
C ASN A 190 6.53 -14.72 7.20
N ASN A 191 7.40 -13.85 7.76
CA ASN A 191 8.62 -14.30 8.43
C ASN A 191 8.31 -15.17 9.66
N PHE A 192 7.33 -14.79 10.49
CA PHE A 192 6.93 -15.56 11.66
C PHE A 192 6.25 -16.88 11.28
N ILE A 193 5.49 -16.89 10.19
CA ILE A 193 4.92 -18.12 9.62
C ILE A 193 6.05 -19.05 9.13
N ALA A 194 7.11 -18.48 8.53
CA ALA A 194 8.29 -19.24 8.12
C ALA A 194 9.04 -19.80 9.34
N GLU A 195 9.26 -18.99 10.40
CA GLU A 195 9.90 -19.42 11.64
C GLU A 195 9.14 -20.59 12.29
N ARG A 196 7.79 -20.49 12.41
CA ARG A 196 6.94 -21.60 12.91
C ARG A 196 7.03 -22.87 12.05
N ALA A 197 7.36 -22.74 10.77
CA ALA A 197 7.58 -23.85 9.84
C ALA A 197 9.01 -24.39 9.84
N GLY A 198 9.89 -23.90 10.73
CA GLY A 198 11.26 -24.37 10.91
C GLY A 198 12.30 -23.70 10.01
N PHE A 199 11.93 -22.69 9.22
CA PHE A 199 12.87 -21.90 8.43
C PHE A 199 13.68 -20.96 9.32
N ARG A 200 14.91 -20.65 8.90
CA ARG A 200 15.85 -19.83 9.68
C ARG A 200 15.85 -18.40 9.18
N ASN A 201 16.02 -17.46 10.09
CA ASN A 201 16.34 -16.08 9.80
C ASN A 201 17.86 -15.90 9.80
N LEU A 202 18.46 -15.48 8.68
CA LEU A 202 19.89 -15.16 8.58
C LEU A 202 20.22 -13.71 8.89
N GLY A 203 19.23 -12.82 8.95
CA GLY A 203 19.46 -11.41 9.20
C GLY A 203 18.42 -10.52 8.53
N SER A 204 18.55 -9.22 8.75
CA SER A 204 17.63 -8.20 8.24
C SER A 204 18.38 -7.08 7.55
N SER A 205 17.84 -6.57 6.45
CA SER A 205 18.36 -5.35 5.84
C SER A 205 17.94 -4.10 6.59
N SER A 206 16.83 -4.14 7.32
CA SER A 206 16.32 -3.00 8.10
C SER A 206 17.23 -2.65 9.28
N ASP A 207 18.00 -3.59 9.79
CA ASP A 207 19.02 -3.36 10.82
C ASP A 207 20.29 -2.73 10.23
N LEU A 208 20.52 -2.94 8.93
CA LEU A 208 21.69 -2.42 8.21
C LEU A 208 21.41 -1.05 7.60
N LEU A 209 20.22 -0.84 7.10
CA LEU A 209 19.80 0.40 6.44
C LEU A 209 18.27 0.53 6.48
N PRO A 210 17.72 1.36 7.38
CA PRO A 210 16.29 1.61 7.43
C PRO A 210 15.83 2.37 6.16
N LEU A 211 14.90 1.79 5.42
CA LEU A 211 14.39 2.35 4.17
C LEU A 211 12.86 2.33 4.14
N PRO A 212 12.20 3.40 3.63
CA PRO A 212 10.77 3.38 3.38
C PRO A 212 10.46 2.37 2.26
N ALA A 213 9.36 1.65 2.42
CA ALA A 213 8.93 0.67 1.41
C ALA A 213 7.56 1.01 0.84
N VAL A 214 6.64 1.44 1.69
CA VAL A 214 5.25 1.72 1.35
C VAL A 214 4.97 3.21 1.49
N GLY A 215 4.28 3.77 0.50
CA GLY A 215 3.85 5.15 0.42
C GLY A 215 2.85 5.31 -0.73
N VAL A 216 2.22 6.45 -0.82
CA VAL A 216 1.24 6.76 -1.87
C VAL A 216 1.92 7.46 -3.01
N SER A 217 1.79 6.92 -4.20
CA SER A 217 2.41 7.46 -5.43
C SER A 217 1.42 7.49 -6.58
N LEU A 218 1.56 8.50 -7.47
CA LEU A 218 0.73 8.69 -8.65
C LEU A 218 1.54 9.38 -9.77
N LEU A 219 0.96 9.44 -10.98
CA LEU A 219 1.55 10.23 -12.08
C LEU A 219 1.47 11.74 -11.79
N GLU A 220 2.50 12.49 -12.18
CA GLU A 220 2.52 13.97 -12.08
C GLU A 220 1.32 14.62 -12.78
N ARG A 221 0.92 14.09 -13.96
CA ARG A 221 -0.25 14.57 -14.67
C ARG A 221 -1.50 14.47 -13.81
N ARG A 222 -1.73 13.31 -13.16
CA ARG A 222 -2.90 13.10 -12.30
C ARG A 222 -2.87 14.03 -11.08
N LEU A 223 -1.70 14.22 -10.48
CA LEU A 223 -1.53 15.16 -9.36
C LEU A 223 -1.95 16.58 -9.74
N LYS A 224 -1.61 17.03 -10.96
CA LYS A 224 -1.98 18.36 -11.48
C LYS A 224 -3.46 18.47 -11.87
N GLU A 225 -3.99 17.45 -12.55
CA GLU A 225 -5.37 17.45 -13.07
C GLU A 225 -6.42 17.12 -12.01
N LYS A 226 -6.07 16.35 -10.98
CA LYS A 226 -6.95 15.81 -9.95
C LYS A 226 -6.46 16.06 -8.51
N PRO A 227 -6.08 17.29 -8.12
CA PRO A 227 -5.53 17.55 -6.78
C PRO A 227 -6.52 17.24 -5.66
N GLU A 228 -7.82 17.48 -5.86
CA GLU A 228 -8.82 17.18 -4.83
C GLU A 228 -9.04 15.68 -4.65
N GLU A 229 -8.94 14.87 -5.71
CA GLU A 229 -8.94 13.41 -5.59
C GLU A 229 -7.72 12.94 -4.78
N ALA A 230 -6.52 13.47 -5.05
CA ALA A 230 -5.32 13.16 -4.30
C ALA A 230 -5.45 13.51 -2.79
N LYS A 231 -6.08 14.65 -2.45
CA LYS A 231 -6.40 15.00 -1.06
C LYS A 231 -7.36 14.01 -0.42
N LYS A 232 -8.41 13.58 -1.13
CA LYS A 232 -9.35 12.55 -0.66
C LYS A 232 -8.62 11.25 -0.32
N ILE A 233 -7.74 10.80 -1.22
CA ILE A 233 -6.88 9.63 -0.99
C ILE A 233 -6.02 9.82 0.26
N LEU A 234 -5.33 10.95 0.38
CA LEU A 234 -4.46 11.25 1.52
C LEU A 234 -5.25 11.31 2.84
N ARG A 235 -6.45 11.92 2.86
CA ARG A 235 -7.32 11.94 4.05
C ARG A 235 -7.71 10.54 4.50
N ALA A 236 -8.12 9.69 3.56
CA ALA A 236 -8.48 8.31 3.88
C ALA A 236 -7.29 7.50 4.41
N PHE A 237 -6.11 7.63 3.81
CA PHE A 237 -4.88 7.02 4.29
C PHE A 237 -4.51 7.47 5.70
N LEU A 238 -4.47 8.76 5.96
CA LEU A 238 -4.14 9.31 7.27
C LEU A 238 -5.14 8.88 8.34
N LYS A 239 -6.45 8.85 8.03
CA LYS A 239 -7.48 8.29 8.91
C LYS A 239 -7.23 6.81 9.20
N GLY A 240 -6.84 6.02 8.19
CA GLY A 240 -6.45 4.61 8.36
C GLY A 240 -5.25 4.44 9.31
N MET A 241 -4.21 5.26 9.17
CA MET A 241 -3.05 5.24 10.06
C MET A 241 -3.40 5.66 11.49
N ARG A 242 -4.23 6.69 11.65
CA ARG A 242 -4.73 7.13 12.96
C ARG A 242 -5.54 6.02 13.63
N GLN A 243 -6.50 5.44 12.92
CA GLN A 243 -7.33 4.32 13.39
C GLN A 243 -6.46 3.13 13.83
N MET A 244 -5.44 2.80 13.03
CA MET A 244 -4.51 1.73 13.37
C MET A 244 -3.79 2.00 14.69
N LYS A 245 -3.32 3.23 14.94
CA LYS A 245 -2.64 3.60 16.18
C LYS A 245 -3.58 3.61 17.38
N GLU A 246 -4.77 4.20 17.24
CA GLU A 246 -5.69 4.47 18.34
C GLU A 246 -6.58 3.27 18.70
N ARG A 247 -6.78 2.34 17.75
CA ARG A 247 -7.70 1.20 17.86
C ARG A 247 -6.99 -0.11 17.56
N ARG A 248 -6.02 -0.46 18.41
CA ARG A 248 -5.17 -1.66 18.25
C ARG A 248 -6.00 -2.91 17.95
N ASP A 249 -7.04 -3.18 18.77
CA ASP A 249 -7.83 -4.42 18.65
C ASP A 249 -8.57 -4.50 17.30
N GLU A 250 -9.07 -3.37 16.81
CA GLU A 250 -9.71 -3.30 15.49
C GLU A 250 -8.72 -3.51 14.36
N ALA A 251 -7.52 -2.95 14.47
CA ALA A 251 -6.45 -3.12 13.50
C ALA A 251 -5.96 -4.58 13.45
N VAL A 252 -5.80 -5.21 14.62
CA VAL A 252 -5.46 -6.63 14.76
C VAL A 252 -6.56 -7.50 14.16
N ALA A 253 -7.84 -7.22 14.44
CA ALA A 253 -8.96 -7.97 13.87
C ALA A 253 -8.99 -7.89 12.32
N VAL A 254 -8.73 -6.70 11.75
CA VAL A 254 -8.62 -6.55 10.29
C VAL A 254 -7.43 -7.34 9.73
N ALA A 255 -6.29 -7.34 10.42
CA ALA A 255 -5.13 -8.13 10.02
C ALA A 255 -5.43 -9.64 10.05
N MET A 256 -6.11 -10.12 11.10
CA MET A 256 -6.55 -11.53 11.21
C MET A 256 -7.45 -11.92 10.03
N GLU A 257 -8.50 -11.15 9.78
CA GLU A 257 -9.46 -11.42 8.70
C GLU A 257 -8.79 -11.39 7.32
N TRP A 258 -8.05 -10.30 7.05
CA TRP A 258 -7.44 -10.09 5.73
C TRP A 258 -6.33 -11.08 5.41
N LEU A 259 -5.46 -11.40 6.39
CA LEU A 259 -4.29 -12.25 6.16
C LEU A 259 -4.50 -13.71 6.58
N GLY A 260 -5.63 -14.03 7.24
CA GLY A 260 -5.94 -15.38 7.73
C GLY A 260 -5.03 -15.77 8.89
N LEU A 261 -4.79 -14.86 9.86
CA LEU A 261 -3.90 -15.07 10.99
C LEU A 261 -4.65 -15.50 12.24
N ASP A 262 -4.00 -16.33 13.07
CA ASP A 262 -4.40 -16.46 14.46
C ASP A 262 -4.08 -15.17 15.24
N LYS A 263 -4.72 -15.04 16.43
CA LYS A 263 -4.61 -13.81 17.23
C LYS A 263 -3.18 -13.52 17.65
N GLU A 264 -2.44 -14.51 18.13
CA GLU A 264 -1.06 -14.35 18.60
C GLU A 264 -0.15 -13.81 17.48
N LEU A 265 -0.27 -14.40 16.29
CA LEU A 265 0.53 -14.01 15.13
C LEU A 265 0.17 -12.60 14.63
N ALA A 266 -1.12 -12.25 14.64
CA ALA A 266 -1.57 -10.93 14.26
C ALA A 266 -1.09 -9.86 15.25
N GLU A 267 -1.21 -10.10 16.55
CA GLU A 267 -0.74 -9.19 17.61
C GLU A 267 0.78 -9.00 17.55
N ARG A 268 1.55 -10.09 17.50
CA ARG A 268 3.01 -10.03 17.37
C ARG A 268 3.45 -9.26 16.13
N SER A 269 2.77 -9.48 15.01
CA SER A 269 3.06 -8.79 13.76
C SER A 269 2.70 -7.30 13.81
N TYR A 270 1.58 -6.97 14.43
CA TYR A 270 1.17 -5.59 14.65
C TYR A 270 2.16 -4.84 15.54
N ASP A 271 2.55 -5.42 16.67
CA ASP A 271 3.43 -4.78 17.66
C ASP A 271 4.83 -4.48 17.07
N ILE A 272 5.39 -5.38 16.25
CA ILE A 272 6.67 -5.13 15.58
C ILE A 272 6.56 -4.11 14.44
N MET A 273 5.38 -4.02 13.81
CA MET A 273 5.17 -3.09 12.70
C MET A 273 4.80 -1.68 13.16
N LEU A 274 4.09 -1.52 14.28
CA LEU A 274 3.56 -0.23 14.72
C LEU A 274 4.61 0.90 14.77
N PRO A 275 5.82 0.72 15.37
CA PRO A 275 6.84 1.77 15.41
C PRO A 275 7.42 2.11 14.03
N ASN A 276 7.21 1.25 13.04
CA ASN A 276 7.76 1.41 11.71
C ASN A 276 6.82 2.12 10.73
N TYR A 277 5.60 2.45 11.13
CA TYR A 277 4.70 3.25 10.29
C TYR A 277 4.99 4.74 10.40
N ALA A 278 4.84 5.42 9.26
CA ALA A 278 4.89 6.87 9.16
C ALA A 278 3.51 7.46 9.49
N LEU A 279 3.13 7.41 10.78
CA LEU A 279 1.77 7.70 11.24
C LEU A 279 1.24 9.08 10.83
N ASP A 280 2.12 10.01 10.50
CA ASP A 280 1.82 11.35 10.01
C ASP A 280 1.95 11.49 8.48
N GLY A 281 2.26 10.40 7.77
CA GLY A 281 2.41 10.38 6.33
C GLY A 281 3.74 10.92 5.78
N ARG A 282 4.68 11.36 6.64
CA ARG A 282 5.98 11.89 6.21
C ARG A 282 6.99 10.78 5.97
N ILE A 283 7.85 10.99 4.98
CA ILE A 283 9.04 10.17 4.76
C ILE A 283 10.25 11.00 5.25
N ASP A 284 11.11 10.38 6.03
CA ASP A 284 12.38 10.98 6.41
C ASP A 284 13.25 11.20 5.16
N PRO A 285 13.71 12.45 4.90
CA PRO A 285 14.51 12.76 3.71
C PRO A 285 15.80 11.95 3.62
N ALA A 286 16.46 11.66 4.73
CA ALA A 286 17.70 10.88 4.74
C ALA A 286 17.45 9.42 4.34
N SER A 287 16.37 8.81 4.84
CA SER A 287 15.95 7.46 4.46
C SER A 287 15.55 7.38 2.97
N LEU A 288 14.90 8.42 2.45
CA LEU A 288 14.55 8.49 1.04
C LEU A 288 15.80 8.67 0.17
N GLN A 289 16.75 9.52 0.57
CA GLN A 289 18.03 9.67 -0.10
C GLN A 289 18.79 8.35 -0.13
N ALA A 290 18.85 7.63 0.99
CA ALA A 290 19.48 6.32 1.05
C ALA A 290 18.84 5.30 0.08
N SER A 291 17.49 5.34 -0.09
CA SER A 291 16.79 4.52 -1.10
C SER A 291 17.20 4.89 -2.53
N ILE A 292 17.33 6.19 -2.81
CA ILE A 292 17.77 6.71 -4.12
C ILE A 292 19.22 6.30 -4.39
N ASP A 293 20.12 6.44 -3.41
CA ASP A 293 21.52 6.08 -3.54
C ASP A 293 21.70 4.59 -3.83
N GLN A 294 20.94 3.73 -3.16
CA GLN A 294 20.92 2.30 -3.44
C GLN A 294 20.48 1.96 -4.86
N LEU A 295 19.53 2.72 -5.41
CA LEU A 295 19.12 2.56 -6.80
C LEU A 295 20.17 3.11 -7.77
N ASN A 296 20.79 4.26 -7.48
CA ASN A 296 21.83 4.87 -8.30
C ASN A 296 23.06 3.96 -8.44
N GLN A 297 23.48 3.25 -7.39
CA GLN A 297 24.60 2.31 -7.43
C GLN A 297 24.47 1.19 -8.48
N ARG A 298 23.27 0.95 -8.99
CA ARG A 298 22.96 -0.10 -9.98
C ARG A 298 22.84 0.44 -11.41
N ARG A 299 23.02 1.72 -11.60
CA ARG A 299 22.89 2.36 -12.92
C ARG A 299 24.24 2.41 -13.62
N SER A 300 24.17 2.49 -14.95
CA SER A 300 25.36 2.71 -15.76
C SER A 300 26.04 4.04 -15.36
N PRO A 301 27.37 4.12 -15.39
CA PRO A 301 28.10 5.37 -15.21
C PRO A 301 27.54 6.47 -16.12
N GLY A 302 27.40 7.70 -15.59
CA GLY A 302 26.86 8.83 -16.34
C GLY A 302 25.32 8.95 -16.38
N SER A 303 24.58 8.03 -15.77
CA SER A 303 23.13 8.21 -15.62
C SER A 303 22.80 9.40 -14.72
N LYS A 304 21.76 10.19 -15.07
CA LYS A 304 21.29 11.30 -14.23
C LYS A 304 20.92 10.79 -12.85
N THR A 305 21.54 11.33 -11.80
CA THR A 305 21.10 11.12 -10.41
C THR A 305 19.79 11.86 -10.16
N ILE A 306 18.92 11.26 -9.39
CA ILE A 306 17.68 11.89 -8.91
C ILE A 306 17.83 12.28 -7.44
N THR A 307 17.07 13.27 -7.01
CA THR A 307 17.05 13.77 -5.63
C THR A 307 15.68 13.52 -4.97
N PRO A 308 15.59 13.54 -3.64
CA PRO A 308 14.29 13.46 -2.96
C PRO A 308 13.27 14.49 -3.46
N ALA A 309 13.67 15.72 -3.73
CA ALA A 309 12.80 16.79 -4.22
C ALA A 309 12.25 16.51 -5.63
N GLU A 310 13.03 15.83 -6.50
CA GLU A 310 12.55 15.45 -7.82
C GLU A 310 11.53 14.31 -7.80
N VAL A 311 11.51 13.49 -6.77
CA VAL A 311 10.67 12.29 -6.70
C VAL A 311 9.47 12.42 -5.76
N THR A 312 9.40 13.48 -4.95
CA THR A 312 8.31 13.70 -3.99
C THR A 312 7.57 15.01 -4.25
N ASP A 313 6.30 15.05 -3.82
CA ASP A 313 5.53 16.27 -3.63
C ASP A 313 4.60 16.10 -2.42
N PHE A 314 4.99 16.67 -1.30
CA PHE A 314 4.21 16.60 -0.05
C PHE A 314 3.30 17.80 0.18
N THR A 315 3.13 18.68 -0.81
CA THR A 315 2.32 19.91 -0.68
C THR A 315 0.90 19.61 -0.25
N LEU A 316 0.23 18.65 -0.90
CA LEU A 316 -1.13 18.25 -0.55
C LEU A 316 -1.19 17.50 0.78
N LEU A 317 -0.17 16.71 1.10
CA LEU A 317 -0.07 16.03 2.40
C LEU A 317 -0.08 17.04 3.56
N GLU A 318 0.72 18.11 3.46
CA GLU A 318 0.78 19.13 4.52
C GLU A 318 -0.55 19.90 4.68
N GLN A 319 -1.29 20.12 3.57
CA GLN A 319 -2.63 20.70 3.64
C GLN A 319 -3.58 19.76 4.40
N VAL A 320 -3.64 18.48 3.99
CA VAL A 320 -4.52 17.47 4.62
C VAL A 320 -4.16 17.23 6.09
N ARG A 321 -2.87 17.26 6.44
CA ARG A 321 -2.43 17.16 7.83
C ARG A 321 -2.96 18.29 8.69
N LYS A 322 -2.93 19.54 8.18
CA LYS A 322 -3.52 20.70 8.88
C LYS A 322 -5.03 20.54 9.05
N GLU A 323 -5.74 20.09 7.98
CA GLU A 323 -7.19 19.82 8.04
C GLU A 323 -7.53 18.79 9.12
N LEU A 324 -6.74 17.73 9.25
CA LEU A 324 -6.94 16.63 10.20
C LEU A 324 -6.29 16.86 11.57
N LYS A 325 -5.63 17.98 11.79
CA LYS A 325 -4.93 18.35 13.05
C LYS A 325 -3.87 17.29 13.44
N TYR A 326 -2.98 16.97 12.48
CA TYR A 326 -1.79 16.14 12.72
C TYR A 326 -0.63 16.97 13.22
#